data_5621fad390cedf354ac2c7af20965e4c
#
_entry.id   5621fad390cedf354ac2c7af20965e4c
#
_cell.length_a   1.000
_cell.length_b   1.000
_cell.length_c   1.000
_cell.angle_alpha   90.00
_cell.angle_beta   90.00
_cell.angle_gamma   90.00
#
_symmetry.space_group_name_H-M   'P 1'
#
loop_
_entity.id
_entity.type
_entity.pdbx_description
1 polymer ?
#
loop_
_entity_poly.entity_id
_entity_poly.type
_entity_poly.pdbx_seq_one_letter_code
_entity_poly.pdbx_strand_id
1 'polypeptide(L)'
;MNKKLLIVAAFVAIIFAGSLSANDKILGKWATEGGKSHVELKKCGDAICGTIVWLKSPTYGANDDAVKDGKAAAGATKVDTENPDASKRTQPIVGLTFLKGFKYDAGDDEWTNGEIYDPESGKLYVGELKMNGDNSLKLNGHLKISRFLGKKQTWTRVQ
;
A
#
# COMPACT_ATOMS: atom_id res chain seq x y z
N MET A 1 41.21 17.78 -57.42
CA MET A 1 41.32 18.11 -55.98
C MET A 1 39.94 17.87 -55.29
N ASN A 2 39.74 16.69 -54.70
CA ASN A 2 38.46 16.32 -54.12
C ASN A 2 38.49 16.61 -52.60
N LYS A 3 37.74 17.61 -52.18
CA LYS A 3 37.54 17.90 -50.73
C LYS A 3 36.43 16.96 -50.20
N LYS A 4 36.83 15.94 -49.43
CA LYS A 4 35.90 15.10 -48.69
C LYS A 4 35.43 15.90 -47.47
N LEU A 5 34.15 16.23 -47.45
CA LEU A 5 33.47 16.87 -46.32
C LEU A 5 33.10 15.77 -45.30
N LEU A 6 33.80 15.74 -44.16
CA LEU A 6 33.49 14.88 -43.02
C LEU A 6 32.34 15.53 -42.21
N ILE A 7 31.15 14.95 -42.29
CA ILE A 7 30.01 15.31 -41.41
C ILE A 7 30.16 14.53 -40.14
N VAL A 8 30.55 15.17 -39.06
CA VAL A 8 30.53 14.62 -37.70
C VAL A 8 29.11 14.79 -37.17
N ALA A 9 28.35 13.69 -37.15
CA ALA A 9 27.04 13.66 -36.50
C ALA A 9 27.24 13.55 -34.98
N ALA A 10 27.05 14.66 -34.28
CA ALA A 10 27.01 14.66 -32.81
C ALA A 10 25.68 14.07 -32.33
N PHE A 11 25.71 12.83 -31.83
CA PHE A 11 24.60 12.24 -31.13
C PHE A 11 24.44 12.92 -29.73
N VAL A 12 23.51 13.83 -29.62
CA VAL A 12 23.08 14.35 -28.29
C VAL A 12 22.18 13.32 -27.68
N ALA A 13 22.71 12.54 -26.74
CA ALA A 13 21.91 11.67 -25.86
C ALA A 13 21.14 12.56 -24.87
N ILE A 14 19.85 12.79 -25.15
CA ILE A 14 18.94 13.45 -24.22
C ILE A 14 18.65 12.43 -23.11
N ILE A 15 19.33 12.57 -21.97
CA ILE A 15 19.02 11.84 -20.74
C ILE A 15 17.72 12.46 -20.20
N PHE A 16 16.60 11.79 -20.42
CA PHE A 16 15.35 12.07 -19.70
C PHE A 16 15.55 11.67 -18.25
N ALA A 17 16.08 12.55 -17.43
CA ALA A 17 15.95 12.46 -15.99
C ALA A 17 14.47 12.75 -15.66
N GLY A 18 13.66 11.70 -15.60
CA GLY A 18 12.27 11.80 -15.16
C GLY A 18 12.27 12.35 -13.73
N SER A 19 11.86 13.61 -13.56
CA SER A 19 11.62 14.18 -12.23
C SER A 19 10.54 13.33 -11.56
N LEU A 20 10.88 12.62 -10.48
CA LEU A 20 9.88 11.99 -9.62
C LEU A 20 8.94 13.10 -9.15
N SER A 21 7.69 13.03 -9.55
CA SER A 21 6.66 13.94 -9.05
C SER A 21 6.57 13.82 -7.53
N ALA A 22 6.27 14.91 -6.81
CA ALA A 22 6.15 14.90 -5.35
C ALA A 22 5.20 13.78 -4.86
N ASN A 23 4.16 13.48 -5.66
CA ASN A 23 3.20 12.42 -5.37
C ASN A 23 3.71 10.99 -5.66
N ASP A 24 4.88 10.81 -6.27
CA ASP A 24 5.47 9.49 -6.54
C ASP A 24 6.36 9.00 -5.39
N LYS A 25 6.74 9.87 -4.47
CA LYS A 25 7.58 9.55 -3.30
C LYS A 25 6.96 8.48 -2.38
N ILE A 26 5.63 8.39 -2.34
CA ILE A 26 4.93 7.40 -1.52
C ILE A 26 5.05 5.98 -2.08
N LEU A 27 5.35 5.82 -3.38
CA LEU A 27 5.38 4.53 -4.04
C LEU A 27 6.49 3.62 -3.50
N GLY A 28 6.24 2.31 -3.53
CA GLY A 28 7.18 1.30 -3.09
C GLY A 28 6.67 0.49 -1.90
N LYS A 29 7.59 -0.20 -1.22
CA LYS A 29 7.24 -1.14 -0.13
C LYS A 29 7.39 -0.49 1.23
N TRP A 30 6.43 -0.76 2.10
CA TRP A 30 6.34 -0.25 3.45
C TRP A 30 6.09 -1.37 4.44
N ALA A 31 6.86 -1.41 5.52
CA ALA A 31 6.58 -2.27 6.66
C ALA A 31 5.55 -1.57 7.56
N THR A 32 4.46 -2.27 7.87
CA THR A 32 3.43 -1.77 8.79
C THR A 32 3.97 -1.69 10.22
N GLU A 33 3.27 -0.98 11.08
CA GLU A 33 3.64 -0.82 12.48
C GLU A 33 3.90 -2.18 13.16
N GLY A 34 5.03 -2.29 13.83
CA GLY A 34 5.50 -3.56 14.42
C GLY A 34 6.02 -4.58 13.41
N GLY A 35 6.15 -4.24 12.13
CA GLY A 35 6.70 -5.13 11.09
C GLY A 35 5.84 -6.37 10.83
N LYS A 36 4.53 -6.30 11.06
CA LYS A 36 3.62 -7.44 10.92
C LYS A 36 3.40 -7.83 9.46
N SER A 37 3.41 -6.86 8.56
CA SER A 37 3.24 -7.06 7.11
C SER A 37 4.03 -6.05 6.30
N HIS A 38 4.29 -6.37 5.03
CA HIS A 38 4.75 -5.40 4.05
C HIS A 38 3.64 -5.09 3.06
N VAL A 39 3.49 -3.81 2.77
CA VAL A 39 2.50 -3.27 1.84
C VAL A 39 3.24 -2.62 0.67
N GLU A 40 2.85 -2.92 -0.54
CA GLU A 40 3.34 -2.24 -1.73
C GLU A 40 2.33 -1.20 -2.18
N LEU A 41 2.75 0.08 -2.21
CA LEU A 41 1.96 1.18 -2.73
C LEU A 41 2.29 1.41 -4.20
N LYS A 42 1.25 1.41 -5.04
CA LYS A 42 1.34 1.59 -6.50
C LYS A 42 0.27 2.56 -7.00
N LYS A 43 0.51 3.11 -8.18
CA LYS A 43 -0.53 3.85 -8.91
C LYS A 43 -1.62 2.90 -9.41
N CYS A 44 -2.89 3.29 -9.21
CA CYS A 44 -4.08 2.67 -9.74
C CYS A 44 -4.88 3.75 -10.49
N GLY A 45 -4.56 3.97 -11.76
CA GLY A 45 -5.07 5.13 -12.48
C GLY A 45 -4.51 6.44 -11.90
N ASP A 46 -5.38 7.35 -11.51
CA ASP A 46 -5.06 8.65 -10.89
C ASP A 46 -4.94 8.61 -9.36
N ALA A 47 -5.07 7.43 -8.78
CA ALA A 47 -5.03 7.21 -7.33
C ALA A 47 -3.91 6.25 -6.93
N ILE A 48 -3.68 6.12 -5.62
CA ILE A 48 -2.78 5.14 -5.02
C ILE A 48 -3.59 3.99 -4.45
N CYS A 49 -3.10 2.76 -4.67
CA CYS A 49 -3.55 1.53 -4.04
C CYS A 49 -2.44 0.90 -3.22
N GLY A 50 -2.81 0.11 -2.21
CA GLY A 50 -1.89 -0.66 -1.39
C GLY A 50 -2.27 -2.13 -1.31
N THR A 51 -1.30 -2.99 -1.59
CA THR A 51 -1.47 -4.45 -1.57
C THR A 51 -0.54 -5.07 -0.55
N ILE A 52 -1.04 -5.98 0.28
CA ILE A 52 -0.22 -6.76 1.21
C ILE A 52 0.62 -7.73 0.39
N VAL A 53 1.96 -7.59 0.46
CA VAL A 53 2.89 -8.42 -0.32
C VAL A 53 3.66 -9.43 0.53
N TRP A 54 3.61 -9.28 1.85
CA TRP A 54 4.27 -10.18 2.79
C TRP A 54 3.64 -10.08 4.18
N LEU A 55 3.63 -11.20 4.91
CA LEU A 55 3.23 -11.29 6.32
C LEU A 55 4.35 -11.93 7.14
N LYS A 56 4.60 -11.40 8.34
CA LYS A 56 5.52 -12.00 9.31
C LYS A 56 5.05 -13.39 9.75
N SER A 57 3.73 -13.57 9.88
CA SER A 57 3.08 -14.86 10.20
C SER A 57 2.06 -15.17 9.11
N PRO A 58 2.45 -15.84 8.01
CA PRO A 58 1.57 -16.08 6.87
C PRO A 58 0.56 -17.22 7.09
N THR A 59 0.74 -17.99 8.17
CA THR A 59 -0.15 -19.09 8.56
C THR A 59 -0.78 -18.84 9.92
N TYR A 60 -1.94 -19.46 10.17
CA TYR A 60 -2.61 -19.37 11.46
C TYR A 60 -1.86 -20.14 12.54
N GLY A 61 -1.62 -19.50 13.67
CA GLY A 61 -1.19 -20.17 14.91
C GLY A 61 -2.38 -20.81 15.65
N ALA A 62 -2.10 -21.79 16.52
CA ALA A 62 -3.15 -22.46 17.31
C ALA A 62 -3.97 -21.50 18.19
N ASN A 63 -3.38 -20.35 18.56
CA ASN A 63 -4.02 -19.34 19.40
C ASN A 63 -4.64 -18.17 18.64
N ASP A 64 -4.61 -18.17 17.30
CA ASP A 64 -5.25 -17.15 16.49
C ASP A 64 -6.78 -17.24 16.66
N ASP A 65 -7.45 -16.09 16.73
CA ASP A 65 -8.90 -16.03 16.96
C ASP A 65 -9.70 -16.76 15.87
N ALA A 66 -9.27 -16.67 14.61
CA ALA A 66 -9.90 -17.43 13.52
C ALA A 66 -9.89 -18.96 13.74
N VAL A 67 -8.84 -19.49 14.42
CA VAL A 67 -8.75 -20.91 14.78
C VAL A 67 -9.66 -21.24 15.96
N LYS A 68 -9.66 -20.39 17.00
CA LYS A 68 -10.54 -20.56 18.17
C LYS A 68 -12.02 -20.49 17.79
N ASP A 69 -12.36 -19.61 16.83
CA ASP A 69 -13.71 -19.43 16.31
C ASP A 69 -14.13 -20.50 15.28
N GLY A 70 -13.24 -21.45 14.96
CA GLY A 70 -13.50 -22.49 13.96
C GLY A 70 -13.59 -22.00 12.53
N LYS A 71 -13.11 -20.79 12.25
CA LYS A 71 -13.09 -20.18 10.91
C LYS A 71 -11.91 -20.65 10.07
N ALA A 72 -10.83 -21.10 10.72
CA ALA A 72 -9.60 -21.57 10.07
C ALA A 72 -8.95 -22.72 10.84
N ALA A 73 -8.08 -23.49 10.19
CA ALA A 73 -7.26 -24.50 10.84
C ALA A 73 -5.88 -23.95 11.18
N ALA A 74 -5.31 -24.39 12.32
CA ALA A 74 -3.92 -24.09 12.66
C ALA A 74 -2.97 -24.60 11.58
N GLY A 75 -1.97 -23.80 11.19
CA GLY A 75 -1.03 -24.10 10.10
C GLY A 75 -1.55 -23.76 8.70
N ALA A 76 -2.83 -23.48 8.51
CA ALA A 76 -3.38 -23.05 7.22
C ALA A 76 -2.92 -21.63 6.87
N THR A 77 -2.82 -21.33 5.57
CA THR A 77 -2.54 -19.99 5.06
C THR A 77 -3.61 -19.00 5.52
N LYS A 78 -3.20 -17.81 5.97
CA LYS A 78 -4.12 -16.75 6.38
C LYS A 78 -4.95 -16.25 5.20
N VAL A 79 -6.26 -16.28 5.38
CA VAL A 79 -7.28 -15.83 4.44
C VAL A 79 -8.18 -14.78 5.10
N ASP A 80 -8.95 -14.07 4.31
CA ASP A 80 -9.81 -12.97 4.74
C ASP A 80 -11.12 -13.45 5.40
N THR A 81 -11.01 -14.18 6.52
CA THR A 81 -12.15 -14.83 7.20
C THR A 81 -13.25 -13.86 7.63
N GLU A 82 -12.89 -12.59 7.87
CA GLU A 82 -13.83 -11.55 8.33
C GLU A 82 -14.48 -10.77 7.18
N ASN A 83 -14.22 -11.17 5.91
CA ASN A 83 -14.82 -10.47 4.78
C ASN A 83 -16.35 -10.48 4.87
N PRO A 84 -17.03 -9.31 4.78
CA PRO A 84 -18.49 -9.22 4.78
C PRO A 84 -19.11 -10.01 3.61
N ASP A 85 -18.40 -10.10 2.48
CA ASP A 85 -18.75 -10.96 1.35
C ASP A 85 -18.22 -12.38 1.59
N ALA A 86 -19.13 -13.31 1.90
CA ALA A 86 -18.78 -14.69 2.19
C ALA A 86 -17.98 -15.39 1.06
N SER A 87 -18.20 -14.99 -0.19
CA SER A 87 -17.48 -15.56 -1.35
C SER A 87 -15.99 -15.18 -1.38
N LYS A 88 -15.57 -14.17 -0.59
CA LYS A 88 -14.19 -13.69 -0.51
C LYS A 88 -13.44 -14.17 0.72
N ARG A 89 -14.10 -14.85 1.66
CA ARG A 89 -13.49 -15.30 2.92
C ARG A 89 -12.37 -16.32 2.78
N THR A 90 -12.21 -16.90 1.61
CA THR A 90 -11.11 -17.82 1.29
C THR A 90 -9.97 -17.16 0.52
N GLN A 91 -10.05 -15.86 0.25
CA GLN A 91 -8.98 -15.14 -0.43
C GLN A 91 -7.76 -14.99 0.50
N PRO A 92 -6.53 -15.29 0.03
CA PRO A 92 -5.33 -15.09 0.82
C PRO A 92 -5.14 -13.62 1.21
N ILE A 93 -4.65 -13.38 2.44
CA ILE A 93 -4.28 -12.04 2.90
C ILE A 93 -3.08 -11.49 2.11
N VAL A 94 -2.10 -12.33 1.78
CA VAL A 94 -1.02 -11.93 0.85
C VAL A 94 -1.61 -11.84 -0.55
N GLY A 95 -1.47 -10.70 -1.19
CA GLY A 95 -2.08 -10.33 -2.47
C GLY A 95 -3.36 -9.50 -2.33
N LEU A 96 -3.88 -9.30 -1.11
CA LEU A 96 -5.07 -8.48 -0.87
C LEU A 96 -4.75 -7.00 -1.08
N THR A 97 -5.46 -6.35 -2.01
CA THR A 97 -5.47 -4.90 -2.17
C THR A 97 -6.48 -4.31 -1.19
N PHE A 98 -5.98 -3.76 -0.09
CA PHE A 98 -6.80 -3.27 1.01
C PHE A 98 -6.86 -1.74 1.13
N LEU A 99 -5.92 -1.03 0.48
CA LEU A 99 -5.95 0.43 0.33
C LEU A 99 -6.35 0.78 -1.10
N LYS A 100 -7.33 1.69 -1.27
CA LYS A 100 -7.83 2.09 -2.60
C LYS A 100 -8.21 3.56 -2.64
N GLY A 101 -8.01 4.18 -3.80
CA GLY A 101 -8.60 5.47 -4.11
C GLY A 101 -7.96 6.68 -3.43
N PHE A 102 -6.76 6.56 -2.87
CA PHE A 102 -6.03 7.68 -2.26
C PHE A 102 -5.57 8.66 -3.33
N LYS A 103 -6.05 9.90 -3.26
CA LYS A 103 -5.69 10.98 -4.20
C LYS A 103 -4.81 12.00 -3.50
N TYR A 104 -3.78 12.46 -4.23
CA TYR A 104 -2.86 13.47 -3.69
C TYR A 104 -3.51 14.83 -3.61
N ASP A 105 -3.44 15.44 -2.43
CA ASP A 105 -3.82 16.82 -2.16
C ASP A 105 -2.53 17.65 -1.98
N ALA A 106 -2.28 18.52 -2.95
CA ALA A 106 -1.07 19.35 -2.93
C ALA A 106 -1.14 20.49 -1.89
N GLY A 107 -2.34 20.83 -1.39
CA GLY A 107 -2.52 21.87 -0.37
C GLY A 107 -2.01 21.41 0.99
N ASP A 108 -2.30 20.16 1.35
CA ASP A 108 -1.94 19.58 2.64
C ASP A 108 -0.73 18.63 2.55
N ASP A 109 -0.18 18.41 1.33
CA ASP A 109 0.92 17.47 1.03
C ASP A 109 0.62 16.07 1.60
N GLU A 110 -0.56 15.54 1.26
CA GLU A 110 -1.01 14.23 1.71
C GLU A 110 -1.92 13.55 0.68
N TRP A 111 -2.15 12.24 0.85
CA TRP A 111 -3.08 11.45 0.03
C TRP A 111 -4.34 11.23 0.84
N THR A 112 -5.49 11.71 0.33
CA THR A 112 -6.75 11.79 1.07
C THR A 112 -7.85 10.95 0.42
N ASN A 113 -8.98 10.83 1.14
CA ASN A 113 -10.22 10.22 0.68
C ASN A 113 -10.08 8.76 0.24
N GLY A 114 -9.03 8.08 0.71
CA GLY A 114 -8.82 6.68 0.44
C GLY A 114 -9.71 5.77 1.29
N GLU A 115 -10.04 4.62 0.74
CA GLU A 115 -10.70 3.53 1.46
C GLU A 115 -9.64 2.57 2.00
N ILE A 116 -9.80 2.18 3.27
CA ILE A 116 -8.96 1.23 3.98
C ILE A 116 -9.85 0.07 4.40
N TYR A 117 -9.62 -1.11 3.84
CA TYR A 117 -10.25 -2.33 4.31
C TYR A 117 -9.37 -2.99 5.39
N ASP A 118 -9.96 -3.32 6.52
CA ASP A 118 -9.27 -4.04 7.60
C ASP A 118 -9.66 -5.52 7.61
N PRO A 119 -8.81 -6.43 7.12
CA PRO A 119 -9.14 -7.85 7.04
C PRO A 119 -9.22 -8.54 8.41
N GLU A 120 -8.67 -7.93 9.49
CA GLU A 120 -8.80 -8.49 10.85
C GLU A 120 -10.22 -8.30 11.41
N SER A 121 -10.95 -7.30 10.95
CA SER A 121 -12.30 -6.98 11.45
C SER A 121 -13.39 -6.94 10.39
N GLY A 122 -13.02 -7.05 9.10
CA GLY A 122 -13.96 -6.91 7.98
C GLY A 122 -14.50 -5.49 7.78
N LYS A 123 -13.94 -4.49 8.47
CA LYS A 123 -14.45 -3.11 8.46
C LYS A 123 -13.78 -2.25 7.41
N LEU A 124 -14.55 -1.26 6.92
CA LEU A 124 -14.08 -0.23 6.00
C LEU A 124 -13.90 1.09 6.74
N TYR A 125 -12.75 1.72 6.50
CA TYR A 125 -12.38 3.04 6.99
C TYR A 125 -12.17 3.98 5.81
N VAL A 126 -12.27 5.27 6.05
CA VAL A 126 -11.78 6.33 5.17
C VAL A 126 -10.54 6.92 5.82
N GLY A 127 -9.53 7.27 5.04
CA GLY A 127 -8.31 7.75 5.64
C GLY A 127 -7.42 8.57 4.74
N GLU A 128 -6.31 8.95 5.35
CA GLU A 128 -5.24 9.74 4.76
C GLU A 128 -3.90 9.03 4.94
N LEU A 129 -3.01 9.26 3.97
CA LEU A 129 -1.60 8.88 4.01
C LEU A 129 -0.75 10.14 3.96
N LYS A 130 0.19 10.28 4.87
CA LYS A 130 1.11 11.43 4.90
C LYS A 130 2.56 10.99 5.09
N MET A 131 3.42 11.42 4.19
CA MET A 131 4.85 11.19 4.34
C MET A 131 5.39 12.03 5.52
N ASN A 132 6.27 11.41 6.32
CA ASN A 132 7.03 12.09 7.37
C ASN A 132 8.52 11.86 7.11
N GLY A 133 9.06 12.61 6.14
CA GLY A 133 10.36 12.32 5.52
C GLY A 133 10.28 11.16 4.53
N ASP A 134 11.42 10.73 3.99
CA ASP A 134 11.45 9.75 2.89
C ASP A 134 11.20 8.29 3.33
N ASN A 135 11.39 7.99 4.61
CA ASN A 135 11.36 6.63 5.15
C ASN A 135 10.23 6.37 6.15
N SER A 136 9.33 7.34 6.38
CA SER A 136 8.21 7.19 7.30
C SER A 136 6.91 7.64 6.67
N LEU A 137 5.87 6.84 6.82
CA LEU A 137 4.54 7.08 6.29
C LEU A 137 3.52 6.94 7.41
N LYS A 138 2.72 7.96 7.64
CA LYS A 138 1.60 7.94 8.58
C LYS A 138 0.33 7.56 7.85
N LEU A 139 -0.39 6.57 8.38
CA LEU A 139 -1.73 6.18 7.96
C LEU A 139 -2.71 6.57 9.08
N ASN A 140 -3.69 7.39 8.75
CA ASN A 140 -4.81 7.71 9.63
C ASN A 140 -6.09 7.18 8.98
N GLY A 141 -6.81 6.28 9.66
CA GLY A 141 -8.09 5.77 9.22
C GLY A 141 -9.18 6.06 10.25
N HIS A 142 -10.37 6.41 9.82
CA HIS A 142 -11.54 6.60 10.68
C HIS A 142 -12.79 5.97 10.04
N LEU A 143 -13.73 5.55 10.87
CA LEU A 143 -15.01 5.05 10.38
C LEU A 143 -15.80 6.19 9.73
N LYS A 144 -16.53 5.91 8.63
CA LYS A 144 -17.38 6.90 7.94
C LYS A 144 -18.39 7.57 8.87
N ILE A 145 -18.86 6.84 9.90
CA ILE A 145 -19.87 7.31 10.87
C ILE A 145 -19.28 8.14 12.00
N SER A 146 -17.95 8.08 12.24
CA SER A 146 -17.32 8.82 13.34
C SER A 146 -15.83 9.01 13.09
N ARG A 147 -15.39 10.26 13.03
CA ARG A 147 -13.97 10.63 12.95
C ARG A 147 -13.18 10.34 14.25
N PHE A 148 -13.89 10.12 15.36
CA PHE A 148 -13.26 9.81 16.66
C PHE A 148 -12.94 8.32 16.81
N LEU A 149 -13.53 7.45 15.99
CA LEU A 149 -13.27 6.01 15.97
C LEU A 149 -12.35 5.67 14.81
N GLY A 150 -11.05 5.67 15.07
CA GLY A 150 -10.06 5.48 14.04
C GLY A 150 -8.86 4.66 14.48
N LYS A 151 -8.05 4.27 13.51
CA LYS A 151 -6.76 3.62 13.68
C LYS A 151 -5.67 4.53 13.10
N LYS A 152 -4.56 4.68 13.84
CA LYS A 152 -3.36 5.39 13.38
C LYS A 152 -2.20 4.42 13.38
N GLN A 153 -1.41 4.45 12.32
CA GLN A 153 -0.20 3.65 12.20
C GLN A 153 0.94 4.49 11.62
N THR A 154 2.15 4.12 11.98
CA THR A 154 3.35 4.64 11.32
C THR A 154 4.08 3.48 10.66
N TRP A 155 4.30 3.60 9.35
CA TRP A 155 4.98 2.61 8.54
C TRP A 155 6.39 3.07 8.20
N THR A 156 7.30 2.14 8.03
CA THR A 156 8.68 2.41 7.63
C THR A 156 8.96 1.84 6.25
N ARG A 157 9.77 2.55 5.46
CA ARG A 157 10.14 2.10 4.12
C ARG A 157 10.97 0.82 4.19
N VAL A 158 10.63 -0.16 3.37
CA VAL A 158 11.43 -1.38 3.19
C VAL A 158 12.48 -1.10 2.12
N GLN A 159 13.74 -1.35 2.46
CA GLN A 159 14.87 -1.23 1.53
C GLN A 159 14.98 -2.44 0.63
#